data_54fd481b6b19c6156500d212c752ed96
#
_entry.id   54fd481b6b19c6156500d212c752ed96
#
_cell.length_a   1.000
_cell.length_b   1.000
_cell.length_c   1.000
_cell.angle_alpha   90.00
_cell.angle_beta   90.00
_cell.angle_gamma   90.00
#
_symmetry.space_group_name_H-M   'P 1'
#
loop_
_entity.id
_entity.type
_entity.pdbx_description
1 polymer ?
#
loop_
_entity_poly.entity_id
_entity_poly.type
_entity_poly.pdbx_seq_one_letter_code
_entity_poly.pdbx_strand_id
1 'polypeptide(L)'
;MKKYLFLVLILMVFTACSEEEKPKRPEVKMEYRPLVTEDDNGKYMEWYPGHKQLKMTGRNNKNGERVGIWKYYSERGVELSITVYNNGLRDGHTVVKYPNGAVHYSGEYLNDEPIGVWKFYNEEGQLIDTKDYSNL
;
A
#
# COMPACT_ATOMS: atom_id res chain seq x y z
N MET A 1 -2.27 -95.17 29.80
CA MET A 1 -1.80 -93.87 30.30
C MET A 1 -1.80 -92.93 29.15
N LYS A 2 -2.80 -92.00 29.10
CA LYS A 2 -2.99 -91.03 28.00
C LYS A 2 -2.37 -89.72 28.36
N LYS A 3 -1.37 -89.29 27.59
CA LYS A 3 -0.73 -87.99 27.77
C LYS A 3 -1.57 -86.95 26.98
N TYR A 4 -2.14 -85.98 27.68
CA TYR A 4 -2.81 -84.83 27.09
C TYR A 4 -1.76 -83.76 26.79
N LEU A 5 -1.58 -83.47 25.51
CA LEU A 5 -0.74 -82.40 25.04
C LEU A 5 -1.63 -81.11 24.98
N PHE A 6 -1.38 -80.17 25.88
CA PHE A 6 -2.04 -78.88 25.86
C PHE A 6 -1.31 -77.97 24.85
N LEU A 7 -1.99 -77.72 23.75
CA LEU A 7 -1.56 -76.77 22.74
C LEU A 7 -2.03 -75.37 23.15
N VAL A 8 -1.12 -74.53 23.70
CA VAL A 8 -1.40 -73.14 24.04
C VAL A 8 -1.29 -72.33 22.76
N LEU A 9 -2.44 -71.92 22.22
CA LEU A 9 -2.53 -71.04 21.07
C LEU A 9 -2.36 -69.56 21.54
N ILE A 10 -1.14 -68.99 21.37
CA ILE A 10 -0.87 -67.58 21.66
C ILE A 10 -1.43 -66.76 20.53
N LEU A 11 -2.58 -66.10 20.80
CA LEU A 11 -3.20 -65.14 19.87
C LEU A 11 -2.42 -63.82 19.99
N MET A 12 -1.51 -63.56 19.03
CA MET A 12 -0.90 -62.25 18.90
C MET A 12 -1.92 -61.26 18.31
N VAL A 13 -2.45 -60.42 19.20
CA VAL A 13 -3.22 -59.26 18.77
C VAL A 13 -2.30 -58.16 18.31
N PHE A 14 -2.13 -58.02 17.01
CA PHE A 14 -1.50 -56.83 16.42
C PHE A 14 -2.48 -55.69 16.55
N THR A 15 -2.26 -54.82 17.56
CA THR A 15 -2.88 -53.50 17.60
C THR A 15 -2.21 -52.64 16.52
N ALA A 16 -2.84 -52.56 15.35
CA ALA A 16 -2.47 -51.56 14.36
C ALA A 16 -2.79 -50.18 14.92
N CYS A 17 -1.77 -49.49 15.36
CA CYS A 17 -1.85 -48.05 15.60
C CYS A 17 -2.08 -47.39 14.23
N SER A 18 -3.33 -47.03 13.93
CA SER A 18 -3.60 -46.12 12.82
C SER A 18 -3.08 -44.74 13.23
N GLU A 19 -1.95 -44.32 12.66
CA GLU A 19 -1.57 -42.91 12.73
C GLU A 19 -2.68 -42.11 12.04
N GLU A 20 -3.46 -41.38 12.84
CA GLU A 20 -4.36 -40.36 12.32
C GLU A 20 -3.51 -39.29 11.60
N GLU A 21 -3.53 -39.32 10.26
CA GLU A 21 -2.97 -38.22 9.47
C GLU A 21 -3.63 -36.91 9.89
N LYS A 22 -2.87 -36.07 10.60
CA LYS A 22 -3.30 -34.72 10.93
C LYS A 22 -3.72 -34.02 9.64
N PRO A 23 -4.88 -33.35 9.59
CA PRO A 23 -5.33 -32.64 8.42
C PRO A 23 -4.25 -31.66 7.97
N LYS A 24 -3.72 -31.84 6.78
CA LYS A 24 -2.76 -30.91 6.19
C LYS A 24 -3.41 -29.55 6.12
N ARG A 25 -2.85 -28.59 6.86
CA ARG A 25 -3.26 -27.19 6.79
C ARG A 25 -3.16 -26.78 5.31
N PRO A 26 -4.22 -26.21 4.70
CA PRO A 26 -4.15 -25.78 3.32
C PRO A 26 -2.96 -24.84 3.14
N GLU A 27 -2.05 -25.18 2.22
CA GLU A 27 -0.99 -24.27 1.79
C GLU A 27 -1.65 -23.05 1.15
N VAL A 28 -1.72 -21.96 1.89
CA VAL A 28 -2.11 -20.68 1.33
C VAL A 28 -0.94 -20.25 0.44
N LYS A 29 -1.05 -20.51 -0.86
CA LYS A 29 -0.16 -19.91 -1.84
C LYS A 29 -0.32 -18.41 -1.74
N MET A 30 0.62 -17.74 -1.08
CA MET A 30 0.69 -16.29 -1.10
C MET A 30 1.01 -15.86 -2.53
N GLU A 31 -0.02 -15.39 -3.24
CA GLU A 31 0.14 -14.77 -4.55
C GLU A 31 0.99 -13.51 -4.37
N TYR A 32 2.15 -13.48 -5.02
CA TYR A 32 2.99 -12.30 -5.01
C TYR A 32 2.27 -11.16 -5.75
N ARG A 33 1.95 -10.10 -5.02
CA ARG A 33 1.40 -8.86 -5.59
C ARG A 33 2.46 -7.78 -5.52
N PRO A 34 2.88 -7.22 -6.67
CA PRO A 34 3.86 -6.13 -6.67
C PRO A 34 3.29 -4.91 -5.96
N LEU A 35 4.11 -4.25 -5.12
CA LEU A 35 3.71 -3.03 -4.40
C LEU A 35 3.48 -1.84 -5.35
N VAL A 36 4.02 -1.91 -6.54
CA VAL A 36 3.85 -0.90 -7.59
C VAL A 36 3.21 -1.57 -8.80
N THR A 37 2.16 -0.95 -9.30
CA THR A 37 1.48 -1.35 -10.54
C THR A 37 1.26 -0.14 -11.42
N GLU A 38 1.41 -0.35 -12.74
CA GLU A 38 1.06 0.61 -13.78
C GLU A 38 0.29 -0.13 -14.87
N ASP A 39 -0.85 0.42 -15.30
CA ASP A 39 -1.64 -0.17 -16.38
C ASP A 39 -1.26 0.43 -17.76
N ASP A 40 -1.80 -0.15 -18.85
CA ASP A 40 -1.54 0.26 -20.22
C ASP A 40 -1.96 1.72 -20.51
N ASN A 41 -2.79 2.32 -19.66
CA ASN A 41 -3.21 3.71 -19.74
C ASN A 41 -2.34 4.64 -18.88
N GLY A 42 -1.25 4.11 -18.30
CA GLY A 42 -0.35 4.85 -17.43
C GLY A 42 -0.88 5.13 -16.02
N LYS A 43 -1.98 4.48 -15.61
CA LYS A 43 -2.47 4.62 -14.24
C LYS A 43 -1.51 3.94 -13.29
N TYR A 44 -0.84 4.74 -12.46
CA TYR A 44 0.14 4.33 -11.47
C TYR A 44 -0.51 4.16 -10.09
N MET A 45 -0.19 3.06 -9.41
CA MET A 45 -0.58 2.81 -8.04
C MET A 45 0.59 2.19 -7.27
N GLU A 46 0.93 2.79 -6.14
CA GLU A 46 1.89 2.25 -5.17
C GLU A 46 1.17 1.97 -3.86
N TRP A 47 1.45 0.81 -3.27
CA TRP A 47 0.81 0.34 -2.05
C TRP A 47 1.81 0.28 -0.89
N TYR A 48 1.34 0.48 0.32
CA TYR A 48 2.10 0.12 1.51
C TYR A 48 2.23 -1.41 1.62
N PRO A 49 3.25 -1.92 2.34
CA PRO A 49 3.38 -3.36 2.58
C PRO A 49 2.08 -3.99 3.07
N GLY A 50 1.72 -5.16 2.51
CA GLY A 50 0.47 -5.86 2.80
C GLY A 50 -0.72 -5.50 1.90
N HIS A 51 -0.59 -4.56 0.96
CA HIS A 51 -1.62 -4.17 -0.04
C HIS A 51 -2.98 -3.78 0.54
N LYS A 52 -3.02 -3.29 1.77
CA LYS A 52 -4.26 -2.85 2.41
C LYS A 52 -4.53 -1.37 2.19
N GLN A 53 -3.48 -0.57 2.06
CA GLN A 53 -3.57 0.86 1.92
C GLN A 53 -2.74 1.33 0.73
N LEU A 54 -3.37 2.14 -0.11
CA LEU A 54 -2.71 2.84 -1.21
C LEU A 54 -1.79 3.92 -0.63
N LYS A 55 -0.55 3.97 -1.12
CA LYS A 55 0.46 4.95 -0.71
C LYS A 55 0.48 6.15 -1.66
N MET A 56 0.44 5.88 -2.97
CA MET A 56 0.49 6.90 -3.99
C MET A 56 -0.28 6.47 -5.22
N THR A 57 -0.90 7.42 -5.92
CA THR A 57 -1.55 7.18 -7.21
C THR A 57 -1.50 8.40 -8.10
N GLY A 58 -1.49 8.17 -9.39
CA GLY A 58 -1.52 9.20 -10.42
C GLY A 58 -1.56 8.58 -11.81
N ARG A 59 -1.08 9.33 -12.77
CA ARG A 59 -0.95 8.85 -14.15
C ARG A 59 0.40 9.26 -14.72
N ASN A 60 1.05 8.34 -15.43
CA ASN A 60 2.19 8.62 -16.29
C ASN A 60 1.76 8.75 -17.75
N ASN A 61 2.49 9.53 -18.51
CA ASN A 61 2.39 9.54 -19.96
C ASN A 61 3.20 8.37 -20.58
N LYS A 62 3.19 8.26 -21.89
CA LYS A 62 3.91 7.19 -22.61
C LYS A 62 5.44 7.21 -22.44
N ASN A 63 6.00 8.32 -21.97
CA ASN A 63 7.43 8.46 -21.66
C ASN A 63 7.76 8.10 -20.19
N GLY A 64 6.76 7.70 -19.39
CA GLY A 64 6.92 7.42 -17.97
C GLY A 64 6.95 8.68 -17.09
N GLU A 65 6.57 9.84 -17.63
CA GLU A 65 6.56 11.10 -16.90
C GLU A 65 5.19 11.34 -16.23
N ARG A 66 5.18 11.91 -15.04
CA ARG A 66 3.95 12.23 -14.31
C ARG A 66 3.11 13.26 -15.06
N VAL A 67 1.80 13.00 -15.16
CA VAL A 67 0.82 13.94 -15.74
C VAL A 67 -0.45 13.97 -14.91
N GLY A 68 -1.13 15.13 -14.90
CA GLY A 68 -2.37 15.33 -14.16
C GLY A 68 -2.21 15.25 -12.65
N ILE A 69 -3.24 14.81 -11.96
CA ILE A 69 -3.31 14.83 -10.49
C ILE A 69 -2.60 13.60 -9.92
N TRP A 70 -1.64 13.86 -9.02
CA TRP A 70 -0.99 12.87 -8.20
C TRP A 70 -1.39 13.05 -6.73
N LYS A 71 -1.70 11.93 -6.06
CA LYS A 71 -2.14 11.90 -4.66
C LYS A 71 -1.23 11.00 -3.84
N TYR A 72 -0.96 11.43 -2.62
CA TYR A 72 -0.19 10.70 -1.63
C TYR A 72 -1.02 10.46 -0.37
N TYR A 73 -0.92 9.27 0.22
CA TYR A 73 -1.67 8.88 1.40
C TYR A 73 -0.76 8.38 2.51
N SER A 74 -1.17 8.53 3.76
CA SER A 74 -0.54 7.88 4.90
C SER A 74 -0.91 6.39 4.97
N GLU A 75 -0.21 5.61 5.80
CA GLU A 75 -0.58 4.21 6.08
C GLU A 75 -1.99 4.07 6.67
N ARG A 76 -2.51 5.12 7.31
CA ARG A 76 -3.87 5.18 7.85
C ARG A 76 -4.92 5.64 6.85
N GLY A 77 -4.53 5.92 5.60
CA GLY A 77 -5.42 6.34 4.52
C GLY A 77 -5.72 7.83 4.48
N VAL A 78 -5.07 8.65 5.29
CA VAL A 78 -5.22 10.12 5.20
C VAL A 78 -4.54 10.60 3.92
N GLU A 79 -5.25 11.37 3.09
CA GLU A 79 -4.66 12.05 1.93
C GLU A 79 -3.70 13.15 2.41
N LEU A 80 -2.40 12.94 2.18
CA LEU A 80 -1.33 13.83 2.64
C LEU A 80 -0.97 14.89 1.62
N SER A 81 -1.13 14.61 0.33
CA SER A 81 -0.89 15.63 -0.70
C SER A 81 -1.66 15.37 -1.98
N ILE A 82 -1.96 16.46 -2.67
CA ILE A 82 -2.42 16.50 -4.04
C ILE A 82 -1.50 17.47 -4.77
N THR A 83 -0.95 17.05 -5.92
CA THR A 83 -0.11 17.90 -6.77
C THR A 83 -0.43 17.64 -8.24
N VAL A 84 -0.52 18.69 -9.03
CA VAL A 84 -0.72 18.60 -10.47
C VAL A 84 0.64 18.57 -11.17
N TYR A 85 0.79 17.66 -12.14
CA TYR A 85 1.99 17.49 -12.96
C TYR A 85 1.67 17.63 -14.43
N ASN A 86 2.65 18.13 -15.17
CA ASN A 86 2.66 18.19 -16.63
C ASN A 86 4.04 17.76 -17.13
N ASN A 87 4.10 16.64 -17.88
CA ASN A 87 5.35 16.08 -18.43
C ASN A 87 6.49 16.01 -17.40
N GLY A 88 6.19 15.47 -16.21
CA GLY A 88 7.14 15.23 -15.13
C GLY A 88 7.38 16.42 -14.19
N LEU A 89 7.00 17.63 -14.58
CA LEU A 89 7.15 18.85 -13.77
C LEU A 89 5.86 19.16 -12.99
N ARG A 90 5.99 19.72 -11.79
CA ARG A 90 4.83 20.28 -11.07
C ARG A 90 4.33 21.50 -11.84
N ASP A 91 3.06 21.46 -12.23
CA ASP A 91 2.44 22.49 -13.06
C ASP A 91 0.95 22.59 -12.71
N GLY A 92 0.61 23.53 -11.84
CA GLY A 92 -0.72 23.73 -11.27
C GLY A 92 -0.75 23.65 -9.75
N HIS A 93 -1.94 23.45 -9.23
CA HIS A 93 -2.20 23.50 -7.80
C HIS A 93 -1.50 22.36 -7.02
N THR A 94 -1.04 22.71 -5.80
CA THR A 94 -0.59 21.76 -4.81
C THR A 94 -1.23 22.04 -3.45
N VAL A 95 -1.58 20.97 -2.75
CA VAL A 95 -2.03 21.00 -1.35
C VAL A 95 -1.27 19.91 -0.61
N VAL A 96 -0.63 20.27 0.50
CA VAL A 96 0.01 19.32 1.40
C VAL A 96 -0.66 19.42 2.76
N LYS A 97 -0.88 18.28 3.41
CA LYS A 97 -1.60 18.17 4.68
C LYS A 97 -0.71 17.56 5.75
N TYR A 98 -1.00 17.87 6.98
CA TYR A 98 -0.51 17.21 8.17
C TYR A 98 -1.11 15.78 8.29
N PRO A 99 -0.49 14.89 9.10
CA PRO A 99 -1.05 13.55 9.34
C PRO A 99 -2.45 13.54 9.98
N ASN A 100 -2.87 14.64 10.62
CA ASN A 100 -4.22 14.82 11.17
C ASN A 100 -5.26 15.22 10.09
N GLY A 101 -4.81 15.48 8.83
CA GLY A 101 -5.64 15.88 7.70
C GLY A 101 -5.80 17.39 7.53
N ALA A 102 -5.34 18.21 8.47
CA ALA A 102 -5.33 19.67 8.34
C ALA A 102 -4.37 20.09 7.21
N VAL A 103 -4.71 21.15 6.48
CA VAL A 103 -3.82 21.69 5.45
C VAL A 103 -2.57 22.24 6.11
N HIS A 104 -1.38 21.86 5.62
CA HIS A 104 -0.10 22.42 6.01
C HIS A 104 0.25 23.61 5.12
N TYR A 105 0.19 23.41 3.80
CA TYR A 105 0.35 24.51 2.85
C TYR A 105 -0.38 24.23 1.54
N SER A 106 -0.65 25.30 0.80
CA SER A 106 -1.21 25.25 -0.55
C SER A 106 -0.65 26.39 -1.41
N GLY A 107 -0.55 26.12 -2.71
CA GLY A 107 -0.06 27.08 -3.69
C GLY A 107 -0.11 26.55 -5.09
N GLU A 108 0.60 27.19 -6.00
CA GLU A 108 0.69 26.79 -7.39
C GLU A 108 2.15 26.69 -7.84
N TYR A 109 2.40 25.75 -8.75
CA TYR A 109 3.65 25.62 -9.48
C TYR A 109 3.45 25.91 -10.95
N LEU A 110 4.46 26.45 -11.59
CA LEU A 110 4.63 26.50 -13.04
C LEU A 110 6.02 25.96 -13.35
N ASN A 111 6.10 24.82 -14.04
CA ASN A 111 7.37 24.15 -14.38
C ASN A 111 8.32 23.96 -13.17
N ASP A 112 7.80 23.41 -12.07
CA ASP A 112 8.47 23.19 -10.78
C ASP A 112 8.80 24.47 -9.96
N GLU A 113 8.58 25.65 -10.49
CA GLU A 113 8.78 26.90 -9.76
C GLU A 113 7.49 27.37 -9.05
N PRO A 114 7.55 27.81 -7.81
CA PRO A 114 6.37 28.34 -7.13
C PRO A 114 5.95 29.66 -7.75
N ILE A 115 4.63 29.84 -7.98
CA ILE A 115 4.03 31.07 -8.48
C ILE A 115 2.87 31.53 -7.59
N GLY A 116 2.50 32.79 -7.71
CA GLY A 116 1.35 33.38 -7.00
C GLY A 116 1.48 33.35 -5.48
N VAL A 117 0.38 33.31 -4.79
CA VAL A 117 0.33 33.40 -3.32
C VAL A 117 0.27 32.01 -2.70
N TRP A 118 1.27 31.70 -1.88
CA TRP A 118 1.33 30.50 -1.08
C TRP A 118 0.84 30.76 0.33
N LYS A 119 0.07 29.81 0.88
CA LYS A 119 -0.52 29.88 2.22
C LYS A 119 -0.02 28.75 3.06
N PHE A 120 0.38 29.05 4.30
CA PHE A 120 0.88 28.09 5.28
C PHE A 120 0.01 28.10 6.53
N TYR A 121 -0.28 26.93 7.06
CA TYR A 121 -1.17 26.75 8.20
C TYR A 121 -0.50 25.90 9.28
N ASN A 122 -0.93 26.05 10.53
CA ASN A 122 -0.57 25.15 11.61
C ASN A 122 -1.48 23.89 11.63
N GLU A 123 -1.20 22.97 12.55
CA GLU A 123 -1.99 21.73 12.69
C GLU A 123 -3.43 21.95 13.13
N GLU A 124 -3.74 23.10 13.70
CA GLU A 124 -5.08 23.55 14.08
C GLU A 124 -5.84 24.18 12.90
N GLY A 125 -5.20 24.31 11.72
CA GLY A 125 -5.77 24.90 10.51
C GLY A 125 -5.77 26.42 10.48
N GLN A 126 -5.05 27.07 11.37
CA GLN A 126 -4.90 28.53 11.39
C GLN A 126 -3.83 28.96 10.39
N LEU A 127 -4.13 30.01 9.60
CA LEU A 127 -3.14 30.60 8.70
C LEU A 127 -2.02 31.27 9.51
N ILE A 128 -0.77 30.84 9.29
CA ILE A 128 0.41 31.33 10.01
C ILE A 128 1.36 32.13 9.13
N ASP A 129 1.32 31.92 7.80
CA ASP A 129 2.21 32.64 6.88
C ASP A 129 1.61 32.70 5.47
N THR A 130 2.01 33.72 4.69
CA THR A 130 1.76 33.84 3.26
C THR A 130 3.02 34.32 2.56
N LYS A 131 3.34 33.69 1.41
CA LYS A 131 4.44 34.12 0.53
C LYS A 131 3.91 34.41 -0.84
N ASP A 132 4.27 35.56 -1.39
CA ASP A 132 3.90 35.96 -2.74
C ASP A 132 5.08 35.80 -3.70
N TYR A 133 4.91 34.89 -4.67
CA TYR A 133 5.88 34.60 -5.73
C TYR A 133 5.48 35.22 -7.07
N SER A 134 4.54 36.17 -7.10
CA SER A 134 4.04 36.77 -8.35
C SER A 134 5.05 37.66 -9.05
N ASN A 135 6.12 38.08 -8.36
CA ASN A 135 7.11 39.03 -8.86
C ASN A 135 8.53 38.49 -8.93
N LEU A 136 8.69 37.15 -9.04
CA LEU A 136 9.99 36.51 -9.21
C LEU A 136 10.30 36.26 -10.68
#